data_29cd08f9f9eb198efc30447287a4217e
#
_entry.id   29cd08f9f9eb198efc30447287a4217e
#
_cell.length_a   1.000
_cell.length_b   1.000
_cell.length_c   1.000
_cell.angle_alpha   90.00
_cell.angle_beta   90.00
_cell.angle_gamma   90.00
#
_symmetry.space_group_name_H-M   'P 1'
#
loop_
_entity.id
_entity.type
_entity.pdbx_description
1 polymer ?
#
loop_
_entity_poly.entity_id
_entity_poly.type
_entity_poly.pdbx_seq_one_letter_code
_entity_poly.pdbx_strand_id
1 'polypeptide(L)'
;SNGGENADGFAIKLHSGIGNILENCVADNNSDDGYDCYAAHGAITFKRCQANYNGNCYGIKGDGNGFKLGGVDNKTSGVKPHLDPLNHVLTNCSAKGNTGSGFDRNNQNGVVTMTNCTGDSNKKYNYNWPAKGKPSALGYEVTFGRAKIVNSTSINGKNNISGADLIGKCNG
;
A
#
# COMPACT_ATOMS: atom_id res chain seq x y z
N SER A 1 -13.15 15.58 12.58
CA SER A 1 -12.32 14.69 11.77
C SER A 1 -10.85 14.90 12.12
N ASN A 2 -10.08 13.87 12.05
CA ASN A 2 -8.69 13.79 12.49
C ASN A 2 -7.71 14.48 11.50
N GLY A 3 -8.07 15.65 10.99
CA GLY A 3 -7.27 16.37 10.00
C GLY A 3 -7.09 15.63 8.68
N GLY A 4 -7.97 14.68 8.37
CA GLY A 4 -7.88 13.83 7.18
C GLY A 4 -7.32 12.44 7.43
N GLU A 5 -6.58 12.26 8.51
CA GLU A 5 -6.02 10.96 8.89
C GLU A 5 -7.09 9.92 9.20
N ASN A 6 -6.86 8.66 8.82
CA ASN A 6 -7.75 7.52 9.04
C ASN A 6 -9.13 7.66 8.37
N ALA A 7 -9.26 8.50 7.36
CA ALA A 7 -10.46 8.56 6.53
C ALA A 7 -10.18 7.84 5.22
N ASP A 8 -9.95 6.53 5.34
CA ASP A 8 -9.65 5.63 4.24
C ASP A 8 -10.93 5.18 3.52
N GLY A 9 -10.80 4.76 2.28
CA GLY A 9 -11.91 4.11 1.57
C GLY A 9 -12.23 2.75 2.17
N PHE A 10 -11.21 1.93 2.37
CA PHE A 10 -11.31 0.60 3.00
C PHE A 10 -10.17 0.45 3.99
N ALA A 11 -10.49 0.12 5.23
CA ALA A 11 -9.52 -0.11 6.28
C ALA A 11 -9.55 -1.59 6.71
N ILE A 12 -8.59 -2.38 6.23
CA ILE A 12 -8.39 -3.78 6.60
C ILE A 12 -7.12 -3.81 7.45
N LYS A 13 -7.22 -3.27 8.63
CA LYS A 13 -6.07 -2.98 9.49
C LYS A 13 -6.30 -3.41 10.94
N LEU A 14 -5.28 -3.27 11.77
CA LEU A 14 -5.30 -3.51 13.22
C LEU A 14 -6.07 -4.78 13.60
N HIS A 15 -5.36 -5.88 13.73
CA HIS A 15 -5.91 -7.18 14.15
C HIS A 15 -6.82 -7.88 13.13
N SER A 16 -6.91 -7.36 11.88
CA SER A 16 -7.60 -8.08 10.82
C SER A 16 -6.89 -9.41 10.54
N GLY A 17 -7.64 -10.49 10.56
CA GLY A 17 -7.09 -11.84 10.38
C GLY A 17 -6.90 -12.23 8.91
N ILE A 18 -6.82 -13.54 8.70
CA ILE A 18 -6.63 -14.13 7.37
C ILE A 18 -7.94 -14.21 6.58
N GLY A 19 -7.84 -14.38 5.26
CA GLY A 19 -8.98 -14.68 4.38
C GLY A 19 -9.76 -13.46 3.90
N ASN A 20 -9.26 -12.24 4.10
CA ASN A 20 -9.92 -11.05 3.58
C ASN A 20 -9.65 -10.92 2.08
N ILE A 21 -10.70 -10.80 1.30
CA ILE A 21 -10.67 -10.63 -0.16
C ILE A 21 -11.51 -9.42 -0.52
N LEU A 22 -10.91 -8.48 -1.26
CA LEU A 22 -11.62 -7.37 -1.87
C LEU A 22 -11.64 -7.57 -3.37
N GLU A 23 -12.81 -7.54 -3.96
CA GLU A 23 -13.00 -7.81 -5.38
C GLU A 23 -13.91 -6.77 -6.02
N ASN A 24 -13.48 -6.19 -7.13
CA ASN A 24 -14.22 -5.17 -7.86
C ASN A 24 -14.58 -3.94 -7.00
N CYS A 25 -13.68 -3.56 -6.08
CA CYS A 25 -13.90 -2.40 -5.20
C CYS A 25 -13.29 -1.14 -5.80
N VAL A 26 -13.88 0.00 -5.48
CA VAL A 26 -13.39 1.31 -5.89
C VAL A 26 -13.27 2.21 -4.66
N ALA A 27 -12.09 2.79 -4.48
CA ALA A 27 -11.79 3.74 -3.40
C ALA A 27 -11.36 5.07 -4.01
N ASP A 28 -12.28 6.02 -4.13
CA ASP A 28 -12.06 7.30 -4.80
C ASP A 28 -12.25 8.48 -3.87
N ASN A 29 -11.36 9.47 -4.00
CA ASN A 29 -11.51 10.79 -3.35
C ASN A 29 -11.64 10.72 -1.82
N ASN A 30 -10.93 9.79 -1.20
CA ASN A 30 -10.82 9.75 0.26
C ASN A 30 -9.76 10.75 0.72
N SER A 31 -9.90 11.29 1.92
CA SER A 31 -8.93 12.25 2.44
C SER A 31 -7.62 11.60 2.88
N ASP A 32 -7.64 10.34 3.25
CA ASP A 32 -6.43 9.57 3.57
C ASP A 32 -6.14 8.55 2.46
N ASP A 33 -6.00 7.29 2.76
CA ASP A 33 -5.63 6.26 1.78
C ASP A 33 -6.87 5.66 1.08
N GLY A 34 -6.68 5.08 -0.08
CA GLY A 34 -7.74 4.30 -0.72
C GLY A 34 -8.01 3.01 0.05
N TYR A 35 -6.97 2.20 0.21
CA TYR A 35 -6.98 0.95 0.98
C TYR A 35 -5.85 1.01 2.00
N ASP A 36 -6.17 0.79 3.27
CA ASP A 36 -5.18 0.83 4.36
C ASP A 36 -5.11 -0.52 5.06
N CYS A 37 -3.92 -1.14 5.01
CA CYS A 37 -3.61 -2.42 5.65
C CYS A 37 -2.65 -2.24 6.85
N TYR A 38 -2.66 -1.08 7.49
CA TYR A 38 -1.78 -0.77 8.61
C TYR A 38 -1.94 -1.81 9.72
N ALA A 39 -0.84 -2.45 10.08
CA ALA A 39 -0.79 -3.44 11.17
C ALA A 39 -1.81 -4.58 11.02
N ALA A 40 -2.17 -4.97 9.81
CA ALA A 40 -2.95 -6.18 9.56
C ALA A 40 -2.18 -7.42 10.02
N HIS A 41 -2.89 -8.46 10.47
CA HIS A 41 -2.30 -9.72 10.93
C HIS A 41 -2.54 -10.89 9.96
N GLY A 42 -3.16 -10.65 8.82
CA GLY A 42 -3.37 -11.64 7.78
C GLY A 42 -3.17 -11.07 6.39
N ALA A 43 -2.68 -11.90 5.46
CA ALA A 43 -2.52 -11.51 4.08
C ALA A 43 -3.90 -11.23 3.43
N ILE A 44 -3.95 -10.17 2.63
CA ILE A 44 -5.16 -9.69 1.97
C ILE A 44 -5.00 -9.89 0.47
N THR A 45 -6.09 -10.31 -0.18
CA THR A 45 -6.16 -10.45 -1.63
C THR A 45 -7.03 -9.34 -2.21
N PHE A 46 -6.48 -8.62 -3.18
CA PHE A 46 -7.20 -7.59 -3.94
C PHE A 46 -7.31 -8.04 -5.40
N LYS A 47 -8.53 -8.06 -5.94
CA LYS A 47 -8.79 -8.44 -7.33
C LYS A 47 -9.60 -7.34 -8.00
N ARG A 48 -9.08 -6.78 -9.09
CA ARG A 48 -9.78 -5.75 -9.87
C ARG A 48 -10.27 -4.59 -9.00
N CYS A 49 -9.40 -4.14 -8.09
CA CYS A 49 -9.69 -2.99 -7.23
C CYS A 49 -9.02 -1.73 -7.78
N GLN A 50 -9.66 -0.58 -7.58
CA GLN A 50 -9.17 0.72 -8.02
C GLN A 50 -9.02 1.67 -6.84
N ALA A 51 -7.97 2.49 -6.86
CA ALA A 51 -7.74 3.55 -5.89
C ALA A 51 -7.40 4.84 -6.64
N ASN A 52 -8.34 5.80 -6.70
CA ASN A 52 -8.15 6.99 -7.53
C ASN A 52 -8.31 8.27 -6.71
N TYR A 53 -7.39 9.22 -6.90
CA TYR A 53 -7.48 10.59 -6.38
C TYR A 53 -7.66 10.67 -4.86
N ASN A 54 -7.04 9.74 -4.11
CA ASN A 54 -7.06 9.77 -2.65
C ASN A 54 -6.01 10.73 -2.10
N GLY A 55 -6.19 11.19 -0.86
CA GLY A 55 -5.27 12.07 -0.16
C GLY A 55 -5.72 13.53 -0.09
N ASN A 56 -6.85 13.87 -0.70
CA ASN A 56 -7.44 15.20 -0.57
C ASN A 56 -8.93 15.10 -0.85
N CYS A 57 -9.76 15.37 0.15
CA CYS A 57 -11.20 15.43 0.02
C CYS A 57 -11.66 16.80 0.54
N TYR A 58 -12.10 17.66 -0.37
CA TYR A 58 -12.52 19.04 -0.05
C TYR A 58 -11.52 19.82 0.78
N GLY A 59 -10.21 19.68 0.47
CA GLY A 59 -9.15 20.37 1.17
C GLY A 59 -8.66 19.68 2.45
N ILE A 60 -9.31 18.62 2.88
CA ILE A 60 -8.87 17.78 4.00
C ILE A 60 -7.87 16.75 3.46
N LYS A 61 -6.66 16.72 4.02
CA LYS A 61 -5.53 15.96 3.47
C LYS A 61 -4.98 14.98 4.49
N GLY A 62 -4.82 13.72 4.07
CA GLY A 62 -4.09 12.69 4.79
C GLY A 62 -2.86 12.22 3.99
N ASP A 63 -2.43 10.98 4.18
CA ASP A 63 -1.25 10.43 3.50
C ASP A 63 -1.45 10.24 1.99
N GLY A 64 -2.61 9.80 1.59
CA GLY A 64 -3.03 9.76 0.20
C GLY A 64 -2.41 8.66 -0.65
N ASN A 65 -2.09 7.52 -0.08
CA ASN A 65 -1.69 6.38 -0.88
C ASN A 65 -2.91 5.72 -1.53
N GLY A 66 -2.73 5.13 -2.70
CA GLY A 66 -3.77 4.31 -3.28
C GLY A 66 -3.97 3.04 -2.48
N PHE A 67 -2.93 2.22 -2.40
CA PHE A 67 -2.87 0.99 -1.59
C PHE A 67 -1.70 1.13 -0.60
N LYS A 68 -2.03 1.30 0.68
CA LYS A 68 -1.06 1.29 1.77
C LYS A 68 -1.01 -0.13 2.33
N LEU A 69 0.06 -0.85 2.02
CA LEU A 69 0.10 -2.31 2.16
C LEU A 69 0.87 -2.80 3.40
N GLY A 70 1.13 -1.93 4.34
CA GLY A 70 1.86 -2.30 5.55
C GLY A 70 1.77 -1.27 6.65
N GLY A 71 2.52 -1.52 7.69
CA GLY A 71 2.64 -0.66 8.86
C GLY A 71 3.01 -1.47 10.09
N VAL A 72 3.81 -0.89 10.96
CA VAL A 72 4.15 -1.50 12.25
C VAL A 72 3.26 -0.89 13.33
N ASP A 73 2.53 -1.74 14.04
CA ASP A 73 1.61 -1.26 15.08
C ASP A 73 2.38 -0.58 16.22
N ASN A 74 2.10 0.70 16.40
CA ASN A 74 2.61 1.49 17.52
C ASN A 74 1.47 2.17 18.30
N LYS A 75 0.24 1.76 18.05
CA LYS A 75 -0.97 2.41 18.61
C LYS A 75 -1.73 1.53 19.57
N THR A 76 -1.63 0.22 19.46
CA THR A 76 -2.33 -0.70 20.36
C THR A 76 -1.63 -0.75 21.71
N SER A 77 -2.35 -0.36 22.76
CA SER A 77 -1.83 -0.37 24.12
C SER A 77 -1.47 -1.80 24.57
N GLY A 78 -0.28 -1.96 25.15
CA GLY A 78 0.20 -3.25 25.66
C GLY A 78 0.76 -4.20 24.59
N VAL A 79 0.76 -3.80 23.33
CA VAL A 79 1.35 -4.60 22.25
C VAL A 79 2.73 -4.06 21.90
N LYS A 80 3.74 -4.93 21.96
CA LYS A 80 5.09 -4.57 21.54
C LYS A 80 5.15 -4.46 20.01
N PRO A 81 5.70 -3.37 19.46
CA PRO A 81 5.82 -3.22 18.00
C PRO A 81 6.57 -4.40 17.36
N HIS A 82 6.02 -4.94 16.29
CA HIS A 82 6.61 -6.06 15.54
C HIS A 82 6.22 -5.97 14.07
N LEU A 83 6.98 -6.66 13.23
CA LEU A 83 6.71 -6.78 11.81
C LEU A 83 6.01 -8.11 11.52
N ASP A 84 4.90 -8.05 10.80
CA ASP A 84 4.25 -9.23 10.26
C ASP A 84 4.55 -9.33 8.76
N PRO A 85 5.30 -10.36 8.32
CA PRO A 85 5.62 -10.53 6.91
C PRO A 85 4.42 -11.08 6.14
N LEU A 86 3.51 -10.21 5.75
CA LEU A 86 2.29 -10.59 5.07
C LEU A 86 2.47 -10.59 3.55
N ASN A 87 2.12 -11.70 2.92
CA ASN A 87 2.25 -11.89 1.48
C ASN A 87 0.95 -11.49 0.78
N HIS A 88 0.61 -10.22 0.80
CA HIS A 88 -0.58 -9.71 0.08
C HIS A 88 -0.48 -10.00 -1.41
N VAL A 89 -1.63 -10.20 -2.04
CA VAL A 89 -1.73 -10.46 -3.47
C VAL A 89 -2.67 -9.44 -4.10
N LEU A 90 -2.18 -8.75 -5.14
CA LEU A 90 -2.95 -7.80 -5.91
C LEU A 90 -2.96 -8.24 -7.37
N THR A 91 -4.14 -8.41 -7.95
CA THR A 91 -4.29 -8.82 -9.35
C THR A 91 -5.23 -7.86 -10.07
N ASN A 92 -4.81 -7.35 -11.21
CA ASN A 92 -5.59 -6.42 -12.03
C ASN A 92 -6.05 -5.18 -11.25
N CYS A 93 -5.21 -4.66 -10.37
CA CYS A 93 -5.51 -3.47 -9.57
C CYS A 93 -4.89 -2.23 -10.21
N SER A 94 -5.50 -1.07 -9.97
CA SER A 94 -4.98 0.21 -10.47
C SER A 94 -5.02 1.29 -9.39
N ALA A 95 -4.02 2.16 -9.44
CA ALA A 95 -3.92 3.32 -8.57
C ALA A 95 -3.58 4.56 -9.41
N LYS A 96 -4.45 5.55 -9.44
CA LYS A 96 -4.30 6.73 -10.28
C LYS A 96 -4.49 8.04 -9.52
N GLY A 97 -3.60 8.98 -9.74
CA GLY A 97 -3.77 10.36 -9.29
C GLY A 97 -3.79 10.54 -7.77
N ASN A 98 -3.31 9.59 -7.01
CA ASN A 98 -3.25 9.71 -5.55
C ASN A 98 -2.16 10.70 -5.14
N THR A 99 -2.34 11.41 -4.02
CA THR A 99 -1.37 12.43 -3.58
C THR A 99 -0.12 11.82 -2.95
N GLY A 100 -0.20 10.60 -2.47
CA GLY A 100 0.93 9.80 -2.03
C GLY A 100 1.43 8.88 -3.14
N SER A 101 1.74 7.64 -2.79
CA SER A 101 2.14 6.61 -3.73
C SER A 101 0.96 5.76 -4.17
N GLY A 102 1.01 5.21 -5.38
CA GLY A 102 -0.03 4.32 -5.88
C GLY A 102 -0.08 3.01 -5.09
N PHE A 103 1.02 2.29 -5.08
CA PHE A 103 1.20 1.05 -4.32
C PHE A 103 2.38 1.25 -3.37
N ASP A 104 2.09 1.34 -2.08
CA ASP A 104 3.09 1.69 -1.06
C ASP A 104 3.38 0.52 -0.12
N ARG A 105 4.67 0.18 0.03
CA ARG A 105 5.12 -0.86 0.95
C ARG A 105 4.77 -0.54 2.41
N ASN A 106 4.97 0.68 2.82
CA ASN A 106 4.77 1.13 4.20
C ASN A 106 5.31 0.16 5.26
N ASN A 107 6.59 -0.23 5.10
CA ASN A 107 7.30 -1.16 5.99
C ASN A 107 6.76 -2.61 6.00
N GLN A 108 5.97 -3.03 5.01
CA GLN A 108 5.63 -4.45 4.85
C GLN A 108 6.87 -5.24 4.46
N ASN A 109 7.25 -6.22 5.27
CA ASN A 109 8.43 -7.05 5.02
C ASN A 109 8.12 -8.40 4.37
N GLY A 110 6.87 -8.67 4.04
CA GLY A 110 6.48 -9.86 3.29
C GLY A 110 6.79 -9.78 1.80
N VAL A 111 6.58 -10.89 1.11
CA VAL A 111 6.67 -10.97 -0.35
C VAL A 111 5.30 -10.67 -0.92
N VAL A 112 5.05 -9.40 -1.20
CA VAL A 112 3.80 -8.96 -1.85
C VAL A 112 3.94 -9.18 -3.34
N THR A 113 2.90 -9.73 -3.97
CA THR A 113 2.87 -9.99 -5.42
C THR A 113 1.80 -9.12 -6.07
N MET A 114 2.21 -8.34 -7.05
CA MET A 114 1.34 -7.46 -7.83
C MET A 114 1.39 -7.90 -9.30
N THR A 115 0.28 -8.39 -9.82
CA THR A 115 0.19 -8.92 -11.19
C THR A 115 -0.80 -8.11 -12.01
N ASN A 116 -0.42 -7.69 -13.21
CA ASN A 116 -1.23 -6.87 -14.11
C ASN A 116 -1.80 -5.63 -13.42
N CYS A 117 -0.97 -4.97 -12.61
CA CYS A 117 -1.34 -3.75 -11.92
C CYS A 117 -0.89 -2.51 -12.71
N THR A 118 -1.55 -1.39 -12.50
CA THR A 118 -1.22 -0.12 -13.15
C THR A 118 -1.14 0.99 -12.12
N GLY A 119 0.03 1.65 -12.05
CA GLY A 119 0.21 2.90 -11.32
C GLY A 119 0.26 4.06 -12.31
N ASP A 120 -0.57 5.08 -12.14
CA ASP A 120 -0.68 6.19 -13.08
C ASP A 120 -0.75 7.53 -12.35
N SER A 121 0.18 8.42 -12.65
CA SER A 121 0.14 9.82 -12.19
C SER A 121 0.03 10.00 -10.67
N ASN A 122 0.54 9.08 -9.89
CA ASN A 122 0.61 9.26 -8.45
C ASN A 122 1.74 10.21 -8.07
N LYS A 123 1.50 11.13 -7.14
CA LYS A 123 2.41 12.28 -6.93
C LYS A 123 3.77 11.90 -6.35
N LYS A 124 3.82 10.92 -5.43
CA LYS A 124 5.10 10.47 -4.88
C LYS A 124 5.73 9.42 -5.78
N TYR A 125 5.18 8.24 -5.80
CA TYR A 125 5.61 7.12 -6.65
C TYR A 125 4.39 6.36 -7.15
N ASN A 126 4.47 5.78 -8.34
CA ASN A 126 3.48 4.79 -8.75
C ASN A 126 3.65 3.50 -7.93
N TYR A 127 4.89 3.05 -7.78
CA TYR A 127 5.27 1.91 -6.94
C TYR A 127 6.37 2.35 -5.96
N ASN A 128 6.13 2.23 -4.67
CA ASN A 128 7.10 2.56 -3.63
C ASN A 128 7.47 1.32 -2.81
N TRP A 129 8.49 0.62 -3.27
CA TRP A 129 8.95 -0.66 -2.71
C TRP A 129 10.44 -0.62 -2.40
N PRO A 130 10.88 0.15 -1.40
CA PRO A 130 12.28 0.20 -1.01
C PRO A 130 12.75 -1.15 -0.45
N ALA A 131 14.04 -1.47 -0.63
CA ALA A 131 14.65 -2.70 -0.11
C ALA A 131 14.78 -2.69 1.41
N LYS A 132 14.91 -1.51 2.00
CA LYS A 132 15.15 -1.33 3.44
C LYS A 132 14.34 -0.15 3.95
N GLY A 133 14.06 -0.17 5.25
CA GLY A 133 13.44 0.94 5.94
C GLY A 133 13.75 0.91 7.42
N LYS A 134 13.48 2.03 8.10
CA LYS A 134 13.62 2.14 9.54
C LYS A 134 12.27 2.53 10.13
N PRO A 135 11.39 1.54 10.43
CA PRO A 135 10.10 1.85 11.03
C PRO A 135 10.29 2.56 12.36
N SER A 136 9.61 3.69 12.54
CA SER A 136 9.75 4.51 13.76
C SER A 136 9.39 3.74 15.03
N ALA A 137 8.40 2.85 14.94
CA ALA A 137 7.98 2.01 16.05
C ALA A 137 9.03 1.00 16.49
N LEU A 138 9.95 0.60 15.61
CA LEU A 138 11.01 -0.37 15.91
C LEU A 138 12.33 0.32 16.29
N GLY A 139 12.64 1.46 15.68
CA GLY A 139 13.86 2.21 15.93
C GLY A 139 15.15 1.61 15.35
N TYR A 140 15.04 0.59 14.49
CA TYR A 140 16.19 -0.03 13.81
C TYR A 140 15.86 -0.33 12.35
N GLU A 141 16.92 -0.45 11.53
CA GLU A 141 16.77 -0.73 10.10
C GLU A 141 16.34 -2.20 9.87
N VAL A 142 15.42 -2.37 8.94
CA VAL A 142 14.92 -3.69 8.50
C VAL A 142 15.16 -3.84 7.01
N THR A 143 15.67 -4.99 6.60
CA THR A 143 15.68 -5.41 5.19
C THR A 143 14.41 -6.19 4.92
N PHE A 144 13.63 -5.69 3.96
CA PHE A 144 12.34 -6.27 3.63
C PHE A 144 12.47 -7.45 2.66
N GLY A 145 11.47 -8.35 2.68
CA GLY A 145 11.30 -9.34 1.63
C GLY A 145 11.07 -8.65 0.28
N ARG A 146 11.54 -9.26 -0.81
CA ARG A 146 11.43 -8.66 -2.13
C ARG A 146 10.03 -8.85 -2.69
N ALA A 147 9.37 -7.75 -3.01
CA ALA A 147 8.08 -7.80 -3.70
C ALA A 147 8.25 -8.31 -5.13
N LYS A 148 7.20 -8.87 -5.70
CA LYS A 148 7.14 -9.30 -7.10
C LYS A 148 6.15 -8.42 -7.84
N ILE A 149 6.65 -7.73 -8.86
CA ILE A 149 5.84 -6.89 -9.76
C ILE A 149 5.83 -7.58 -11.11
N VAL A 150 4.67 -8.14 -11.47
CA VAL A 150 4.52 -9.05 -12.61
C VAL A 150 3.64 -8.42 -13.68
N ASN A 151 4.12 -8.30 -14.91
CA ASN A 151 3.36 -7.80 -16.04
C ASN A 151 2.61 -6.49 -15.73
N SER A 152 3.24 -5.57 -15.05
CA SER A 152 2.62 -4.36 -14.52
C SER A 152 3.15 -3.10 -15.20
N THR A 153 2.40 -2.00 -15.07
CA THR A 153 2.67 -0.77 -15.81
C THR A 153 2.78 0.43 -14.88
N SER A 154 3.71 1.33 -15.18
CA SER A 154 3.86 2.63 -14.55
C SER A 154 3.72 3.73 -15.60
N ILE A 155 2.77 4.65 -15.42
CA ILE A 155 2.45 5.72 -16.36
C ILE A 155 2.59 7.07 -15.65
N ASN A 156 3.29 8.01 -16.27
CA ASN A 156 3.40 9.39 -15.77
C ASN A 156 3.76 9.49 -14.30
N GLY A 157 4.78 8.77 -13.85
CA GLY A 157 5.19 8.81 -12.46
C GLY A 157 6.55 8.18 -12.24
N LYS A 158 7.07 8.38 -11.03
CA LYS A 158 8.33 7.80 -10.58
C LYS A 158 8.08 6.46 -9.90
N ASN A 159 9.14 5.65 -9.79
CA ASN A 159 9.12 4.40 -9.07
C ASN A 159 10.32 4.30 -8.14
N ASN A 160 10.11 3.75 -6.96
CA ASN A 160 11.15 3.29 -6.06
C ASN A 160 10.97 1.78 -5.90
N ILE A 161 11.73 1.00 -6.66
CA ILE A 161 11.58 -0.45 -6.72
C ILE A 161 12.86 -1.19 -6.36
N SER A 162 13.70 -0.60 -5.51
CA SER A 162 14.93 -1.26 -5.04
C SER A 162 14.66 -2.56 -4.27
N GLY A 163 13.49 -2.70 -3.69
CA GLY A 163 13.03 -3.88 -2.94
C GLY A 163 12.04 -4.76 -3.70
N ALA A 164 12.01 -4.68 -5.02
CA ALA A 164 11.10 -5.47 -5.86
C ALA A 164 11.83 -6.13 -7.02
N ASP A 165 11.32 -7.29 -7.45
CA ASP A 165 11.73 -7.96 -8.67
C ASP A 165 10.67 -7.74 -9.73
N LEU A 166 11.10 -7.30 -10.92
CA LEU A 166 10.23 -7.13 -12.07
C LEU A 166 10.21 -8.44 -12.86
N ILE A 167 9.03 -8.97 -13.11
CA ILE A 167 8.83 -10.27 -13.76
C ILE A 167 7.91 -10.09 -14.98
N GLY A 168 8.29 -10.68 -16.09
CA GLY A 168 7.52 -10.60 -17.33
C GLY A 168 7.62 -9.22 -18.00
N LYS A 169 6.52 -8.75 -18.59
CA LYS A 169 6.48 -7.48 -19.32
C LYS A 169 6.03 -6.35 -18.39
N CYS A 170 6.99 -5.64 -17.81
CA CYS A 170 6.73 -4.44 -17.05
C CYS A 170 7.11 -3.21 -17.88
N ASN A 171 6.19 -2.24 -17.99
CA ASN A 171 6.34 -1.04 -18.80
C ASN A 171 6.35 0.22 -17.95
N GLY A 172 7.11 1.20 -18.37
CA GLY A 172 7.18 2.49 -17.67
C GLY A 172 8.53 2.90 -17.07
#